data_9912fd5c44e6456f6085d802b2215e5d
#
_entry.id   9912fd5c44e6456f6085d802b2215e5d
#
_cell.length_a   1.000
_cell.length_b   1.000
_cell.length_c   1.000
_cell.angle_alpha   90.00
_cell.angle_beta   90.00
_cell.angle_gamma   90.00
#
_symmetry.space_group_name_H-M   'P 1'
#
loop_
_entity.id
_entity.type
_entity.pdbx_description
1 polymer ?
#
loop_
_entity_poly.entity_id
_entity_poly.type
_entity_poly.pdbx_seq_one_letter_code
_entity_poly.pdbx_strand_id
1 'polypeptide(L)'
;VAKHGNRAMSSRTGAADVLEALGVPIDHDPAAARKYLLKPGFAFLFAPAYHPAMKHVGPVRRELGVRTIFNRLGPTCNPAPRPRQADGILRGEWPGPGVELV
;
A
#
# COMPACT_ATOMS: atom_id res chain seq x y z
N VAL A 1 7.48 -0.05 11.88
CA VAL A 1 7.21 -0.36 10.46
C VAL A 1 5.95 0.36 10.01
N ALA A 2 6.04 1.14 8.93
CA ALA A 2 4.87 1.76 8.28
C ALA A 2 4.59 1.01 6.97
N LYS A 3 3.61 0.13 6.99
CA LYS A 3 3.21 -0.66 5.81
C LYS A 3 2.13 0.09 5.03
N HIS A 4 2.51 0.68 3.91
CA HIS A 4 1.55 1.26 2.97
C HIS A 4 0.99 0.17 2.05
N GLY A 5 -0.32 0.17 1.80
CA GLY A 5 -0.93 -0.84 0.95
C GLY A 5 -2.43 -0.67 0.75
N ASN A 6 -3.01 -1.58 -0.03
CA ASN A 6 -4.43 -1.59 -0.37
C ASN A 6 -4.97 -3.02 -0.33
N ARG A 7 -6.30 -3.15 -0.49
CA ARG A 7 -6.96 -4.42 -0.84
C ARG A 7 -6.58 -4.83 -2.27
N ALA A 8 -6.81 -6.08 -2.59
CA ALA A 8 -6.59 -6.61 -3.93
C ALA A 8 -7.37 -5.80 -4.98
N MET A 9 -6.70 -5.45 -6.08
CA MET A 9 -7.31 -4.77 -7.24
C MET A 9 -7.31 -5.67 -8.48
N SER A 10 -6.19 -6.31 -8.75
CA SER A 10 -6.00 -7.22 -9.89
C SER A 10 -5.38 -8.57 -9.49
N SER A 11 -5.00 -8.72 -8.23
CA SER A 11 -4.50 -9.97 -7.63
C SER A 11 -5.59 -10.70 -6.85
N ARG A 12 -5.33 -11.94 -6.49
CA ARG A 12 -6.26 -12.75 -5.67
C ARG A 12 -6.35 -12.26 -4.21
N THR A 13 -5.31 -11.60 -3.71
CA THR A 13 -5.20 -11.14 -2.33
C THR A 13 -4.27 -9.92 -2.27
N GLY A 14 -4.64 -8.92 -1.50
CA GLY A 14 -3.82 -7.76 -1.17
C GLY A 14 -3.37 -7.79 0.28
N ALA A 15 -2.42 -6.93 0.64
CA ALA A 15 -1.89 -6.87 2.00
C ALA A 15 -2.96 -6.50 3.04
N ALA A 16 -3.89 -5.61 2.68
CA ALA A 16 -5.00 -5.24 3.55
C ALA A 16 -5.92 -6.43 3.83
N ASP A 17 -6.24 -7.23 2.81
CA ASP A 17 -7.13 -8.39 2.96
C ASP A 17 -6.56 -9.40 3.96
N VAL A 18 -5.25 -9.64 3.93
CA VAL A 18 -4.58 -10.54 4.88
C VAL A 18 -4.62 -9.99 6.29
N LEU A 19 -4.33 -8.71 6.48
CA LEU A 19 -4.33 -8.09 7.81
C LEU A 19 -5.73 -8.04 8.43
N GLU A 20 -6.76 -7.75 7.64
CA GLU A 20 -8.15 -7.82 8.08
C GLU A 20 -8.53 -9.24 8.52
N ALA A 21 -8.15 -10.27 7.75
CA ALA A 21 -8.39 -11.66 8.11
C ALA A 21 -7.67 -12.08 9.41
N LEU A 22 -6.54 -11.45 9.72
CA LEU A 22 -5.81 -11.64 10.98
C LEU A 22 -6.36 -10.79 12.14
N GLY A 23 -7.43 -10.02 11.92
CA GLY A 23 -8.03 -9.13 12.92
C GLY A 23 -7.26 -7.84 13.18
N VAL A 24 -6.32 -7.48 12.32
CA VAL A 24 -5.58 -6.22 12.43
C VAL A 24 -6.42 -5.10 11.85
N PRO A 25 -6.74 -4.04 12.61
CA PRO A 25 -7.48 -2.90 12.08
C PRO A 25 -6.64 -2.17 11.03
N ILE A 26 -7.23 -1.95 9.87
CA ILE A 26 -6.60 -1.23 8.76
C ILE A 26 -7.22 0.14 8.51
N ASP A 27 -8.49 0.31 8.89
CA ASP A 27 -9.26 1.54 8.75
C ASP A 27 -9.05 2.43 9.98
N HIS A 28 -8.00 3.20 9.98
CA HIS A 28 -7.71 4.18 11.02
C HIS A 28 -7.18 5.47 10.40
N ASP A 29 -7.43 6.58 11.09
CA ASP A 29 -6.96 7.88 10.66
C ASP A 29 -5.44 8.05 10.84
N PRO A 30 -4.83 9.07 10.22
CA PRO A 30 -3.39 9.32 10.35
C PRO A 30 -2.92 9.54 11.79
N ALA A 31 -3.77 10.09 12.68
CA ALA A 31 -3.40 10.31 14.08
C ALA A 31 -3.32 8.99 14.85
N ALA A 32 -4.24 8.06 14.60
CA ALA A 32 -4.18 6.71 15.14
C ALA A 32 -2.99 5.92 14.58
N ALA A 33 -2.72 6.03 13.28
CA ALA A 33 -1.56 5.41 12.65
C ALA A 33 -0.24 5.86 13.33
N ARG A 34 -0.12 7.16 13.62
CA ARG A 34 1.04 7.68 14.34
C ARG A 34 1.20 7.07 15.74
N LYS A 35 0.11 6.90 16.47
CA LYS A 35 0.14 6.25 17.81
C LYS A 35 0.60 4.79 17.71
N TYR A 36 0.14 4.06 16.69
CA TYR A 36 0.56 2.68 16.45
C TYR A 36 2.04 2.57 16.07
N LEU A 37 2.56 3.52 15.31
CA LEU A 37 3.99 3.57 15.01
C LEU A 37 4.85 3.82 16.26
N LEU A 38 4.38 4.69 17.16
CA LEU A 38 5.15 5.10 18.35
C LEU A 38 5.14 4.05 19.48
N LYS A 39 4.06 3.28 19.63
CA LYS A 39 3.93 2.29 20.72
C LYS A 39 4.27 0.88 20.26
N PRO A 40 3.42 0.16 19.49
CA PRO A 40 3.75 -1.19 19.03
C PRO A 40 4.80 -1.22 17.91
N GLY A 41 5.12 -0.07 17.30
CA GLY A 41 6.12 0.02 16.23
C GLY A 41 5.62 -0.43 14.86
N PHE A 42 4.33 -0.67 14.69
CA PHE A 42 3.72 -1.05 13.41
C PHE A 42 2.43 -0.28 13.16
N ALA A 43 2.25 0.22 11.94
CA ALA A 43 0.96 0.71 11.45
C ALA A 43 0.75 0.33 9.99
N PHE A 44 -0.49 -0.03 9.66
CA PHE A 44 -0.91 -0.16 8.27
C PHE A 44 -1.45 1.17 7.77
N LEU A 45 -0.89 1.67 6.69
CA LEU A 45 -1.31 2.92 6.04
C LEU A 45 -2.18 2.55 4.84
N PHE A 46 -3.49 2.57 5.04
CA PHE A 46 -4.45 2.16 4.02
C PHE A 46 -4.52 3.21 2.91
N ALA A 47 -4.06 2.86 1.72
CA ALA A 47 -3.85 3.80 0.61
C ALA A 47 -5.05 4.72 0.29
N PRO A 48 -6.32 4.27 0.32
CA PRO A 48 -7.46 5.15 0.09
C PRO A 48 -7.58 6.32 1.09
N ALA A 49 -7.18 6.12 2.34
CA ALA A 49 -7.22 7.17 3.36
C ALA A 49 -6.17 8.27 3.14
N TYR A 50 -5.06 7.92 2.50
CA TYR A 50 -3.92 8.83 2.26
C TYR A 50 -3.88 9.42 0.85
N HIS A 51 -4.64 8.84 -0.08
CA HIS A 51 -4.67 9.27 -1.48
C HIS A 51 -6.12 9.46 -1.97
N PRO A 52 -6.85 10.46 -1.44
CA PRO A 52 -8.28 10.64 -1.74
C PRO A 52 -8.56 10.86 -3.23
N ALA A 53 -7.62 11.44 -3.99
CA ALA A 53 -7.76 11.61 -5.43
C ALA A 53 -7.90 10.28 -6.20
N MET A 54 -7.38 9.18 -5.64
CA MET A 54 -7.47 7.85 -6.26
C MET A 54 -8.89 7.30 -6.34
N LYS A 55 -9.85 7.85 -5.59
CA LYS A 55 -11.27 7.46 -5.69
C LYS A 55 -11.83 7.67 -7.10
N HIS A 56 -11.34 8.69 -7.81
CA HIS A 56 -11.77 8.98 -9.18
C HIS A 56 -11.18 8.04 -10.23
N VAL A 57 -9.99 7.51 -9.94
CA VAL A 57 -9.26 6.60 -10.84
C VAL A 57 -9.63 5.14 -10.60
N GLY A 58 -10.05 4.80 -9.38
CA GLY A 58 -10.36 3.43 -8.97
C GLY A 58 -11.41 2.72 -9.83
N PRO A 59 -12.56 3.34 -10.16
CA PRO A 59 -13.56 2.75 -11.05
C PRO A 59 -13.00 2.43 -12.44
N VAL A 60 -12.30 3.39 -13.05
CA VAL A 60 -11.67 3.24 -14.37
C VAL A 60 -10.66 2.09 -14.37
N ARG A 61 -9.83 1.99 -13.36
CA ARG A 61 -8.86 0.88 -13.23
C ARG A 61 -9.53 -0.48 -13.12
N ARG A 62 -10.67 -0.58 -12.43
CA ARG A 62 -11.46 -1.82 -12.34
C ARG A 62 -12.07 -2.21 -13.67
N GLU A 63 -12.61 -1.24 -14.39
CA GLU A 63 -13.21 -1.46 -15.71
C GLU A 63 -12.16 -1.91 -16.74
N LEU A 64 -10.98 -1.30 -16.73
CA LEU A 64 -9.87 -1.68 -17.59
C LEU A 64 -9.35 -3.09 -17.32
N GLY A 65 -9.37 -3.55 -16.08
CA GLY A 65 -8.92 -4.88 -15.69
C GLY A 65 -7.44 -5.19 -15.95
N VAL A 66 -6.65 -4.17 -16.34
CA VAL A 66 -5.22 -4.31 -16.66
C VAL A 66 -4.35 -3.54 -15.66
N ARG A 67 -3.07 -3.88 -15.61
CA ARG A 67 -2.10 -3.12 -14.83
C ARG A 67 -1.86 -1.76 -15.47
N THR A 68 -1.79 -0.75 -14.62
CA THR A 68 -1.57 0.64 -15.01
C THR A 68 -0.32 1.19 -14.31
N ILE A 69 0.09 2.39 -14.68
CA ILE A 69 1.19 3.11 -14.02
C ILE A 69 1.00 3.22 -12.48
N PHE A 70 -0.23 3.24 -12.00
CA PHE A 70 -0.54 3.28 -10.58
C PHE A 70 -0.09 2.03 -9.81
N ASN A 71 0.10 0.90 -10.48
CA ASN A 71 0.68 -0.29 -9.87
C ASN A 71 2.17 -0.09 -9.55
N ARG A 72 2.86 0.75 -10.33
CA ARG A 72 4.28 1.12 -10.12
C ARG A 72 4.43 2.30 -9.18
N LEU A 73 3.55 3.29 -9.26
CA LEU A 73 3.61 4.47 -8.39
C LEU A 73 3.21 4.17 -6.94
N GLY A 74 2.34 3.17 -6.70
CA GLY A 74 1.86 2.83 -5.36
C GLY A 74 2.98 2.63 -4.33
N PRO A 75 4.02 1.84 -4.61
CA PRO A 75 5.15 1.65 -3.71
C PRO A 75 5.88 2.95 -3.35
N THR A 76 6.01 3.89 -4.28
CA THR A 76 6.74 5.15 -4.07
C THR A 76 5.95 6.22 -3.30
N CYS A 77 4.63 5.99 -3.10
CA CYS A 77 3.71 6.95 -2.49
C CYS A 77 3.43 6.68 -1.00
N ASN A 78 4.30 5.97 -0.29
CA ASN A 78 4.16 5.76 1.15
C ASN A 78 4.24 7.12 1.88
N PRO A 79 3.21 7.56 2.62
CA PRO A 79 3.18 8.87 3.25
C PRO A 79 4.06 8.97 4.51
N ALA A 80 4.57 7.86 5.04
CA ALA A 80 5.44 7.90 6.20
C ALA A 80 6.82 8.46 5.84
N PRO A 81 7.37 9.42 6.63
CA PRO A 81 8.79 9.79 6.49
C PRO A 81 9.65 8.56 6.79
N ARG A 82 10.52 8.19 5.86
CA ARG A 82 11.25 6.94 5.92
C ARG A 82 12.73 7.12 5.57
N PRO A 83 13.64 6.70 6.44
CA PRO A 83 15.06 6.61 6.09
C PRO A 83 15.36 5.38 5.22
N ARG A 84 14.48 4.39 5.21
CA ARG A 84 14.60 3.14 4.43
C ARG A 84 13.22 2.64 4.01
N GLN A 85 13.12 2.10 2.80
CA GLN A 85 11.91 1.48 2.29
C GLN A 85 12.25 0.14 1.62
N ALA A 86 11.39 -0.87 1.84
CA ALA A 86 11.40 -2.11 1.09
C ALA A 86 10.16 -2.15 0.19
N ASP A 87 10.39 -2.20 -1.12
CA ASP A 87 9.31 -2.32 -2.10
C ASP A 87 9.25 -3.76 -2.64
N GLY A 88 8.10 -4.40 -2.46
CA GLY A 88 7.81 -5.69 -3.06
C GLY A 88 7.31 -5.50 -4.49
N ILE A 89 8.13 -5.83 -5.47
CA ILE A 89 7.81 -5.72 -6.89
C ILE A 89 7.86 -7.10 -7.53
N LEU A 90 6.85 -7.44 -8.31
CA LEU A 90 6.83 -8.72 -9.02
C LEU A 90 7.89 -8.74 -10.13
N ARG A 91 8.54 -9.90 -10.31
CA ARG A 91 9.52 -10.11 -11.38
C ARG A 91 8.93 -9.71 -12.74
N GLY A 92 9.68 -8.93 -13.50
CA GLY A 92 9.28 -8.42 -14.83
C GLY A 92 8.52 -7.10 -14.81
N GLU A 93 8.18 -6.55 -13.66
CA GLU A 93 7.53 -5.23 -13.55
C GLU A 93 8.52 -4.08 -13.44
N TRP A 94 9.78 -4.37 -13.08
CA TRP A 94 10.85 -3.41 -12.94
C TRP A 94 12.13 -3.90 -13.60
N PRO A 95 12.94 -3.04 -14.23
CA PRO A 95 14.18 -3.45 -14.93
C PRO A 95 15.36 -3.75 -13.99
N GLY A 96 15.10 -4.16 -12.76
CA GLY A 96 16.14 -4.46 -11.77
C GLY A 96 15.84 -5.71 -10.94
N PRO A 97 16.70 -6.12 -10.01
CA PRO A 97 16.42 -7.18 -9.05
C PRO A 97 15.18 -6.83 -8.23
N GLY A 98 14.25 -7.74 -8.09
CA GLY A 98 12.89 -7.56 -7.63
C GLY A 98 12.66 -7.08 -6.18
N VAL A 99 13.70 -6.64 -5.48
CA VAL A 99 13.61 -5.93 -4.18
C VAL A 99 14.67 -4.85 -4.17
N GLU A 100 14.24 -3.60 -4.11
CA GLU A 100 15.12 -2.47 -3.90
C GLU A 100 14.92 -1.94 -2.48
N LEU A 101 15.98 -1.85 -1.71
CA LEU A 101 16.01 -1.17 -0.43
C LEU A 101 16.48 0.27 -0.67
N VAL A 102 15.58 1.21 -0.51
CA VAL A 102 15.85 2.64 -0.64
C VAL A 102 15.90 3.30 0.73
#